data_60fb6dec8877e63f8235934168496dfd
#
_entry.id   60fb6dec8877e63f8235934168496dfd
#
_cell.length_a   1.000
_cell.length_b   1.000
_cell.length_c   1.000
_cell.angle_alpha   90.00
_cell.angle_beta   90.00
_cell.angle_gamma   90.00
#
_symmetry.space_group_name_H-M   'P 1'
#
loop_
_entity.id
_entity.type
_entity.pdbx_description
1 polymer ?
#
loop_
_entity_poly.entity_id
_entity_poly.type
_entity_poly.pdbx_seq_one_letter_code
_entity_poly.pdbx_strand_id
1 'polypeptide(L)'
;ILAGAPKIGKSFLVAQIAYHVSTGKALWGYEVHPGTVLYLALEDDFQRIQSRMFMMYGVNDTDRLHFATAAGKIGNGLDEQLENFVREHPDTRLIIIDTMQKIREVGGEAYSYASDYEIIGKLKQFADKHCICVLTVHHTRKQPAGDSFEMISGTTGLLGCADGSLLM
;
A
#
# COMPACT_ATOMS: atom_id res chain seq x y z
N ILE A 1 -1.10 -7.19 2.92
CA ILE A 1 -2.34 -6.59 2.37
C ILE A 1 -3.17 -6.04 3.52
N LEU A 2 -3.73 -4.81 3.37
CA LEU A 2 -4.76 -4.25 4.24
C LEU A 2 -6.07 -4.16 3.47
N ALA A 3 -7.08 -4.91 3.88
CA ALA A 3 -8.38 -4.93 3.23
C ALA A 3 -9.50 -4.41 4.15
N GLY A 4 -10.58 -3.94 3.57
CA GLY A 4 -11.76 -3.51 4.33
C GLY A 4 -12.77 -2.76 3.47
N ALA A 5 -13.96 -2.53 4.02
CA ALA A 5 -15.02 -1.81 3.33
C ALA A 5 -14.60 -0.38 2.96
N PRO A 6 -15.21 0.23 1.92
CA PRO A 6 -14.98 1.64 1.63
C PRO A 6 -15.29 2.53 2.84
N LYS A 7 -14.51 3.59 3.04
CA LYS A 7 -14.70 4.62 4.09
C LYS A 7 -14.53 4.15 5.54
N ILE A 8 -13.99 2.94 5.79
CA ILE A 8 -13.78 2.43 7.15
C ILE A 8 -12.53 3.02 7.85
N GLY A 9 -11.72 3.81 7.15
CA GLY A 9 -10.53 4.42 7.75
C GLY A 9 -9.18 3.85 7.29
N LYS A 10 -9.15 2.94 6.29
CA LYS A 10 -7.90 2.34 5.78
C LYS A 10 -6.81 3.35 5.47
N SER A 11 -7.14 4.42 4.72
CA SER A 11 -6.16 5.45 4.34
C SER A 11 -5.65 6.27 5.54
N PHE A 12 -6.43 6.40 6.62
CA PHE A 12 -5.94 6.97 7.89
C PHE A 12 -4.95 6.03 8.57
N LEU A 13 -5.27 4.74 8.63
CA LEU A 13 -4.40 3.73 9.25
C LEU A 13 -3.06 3.64 8.53
N VAL A 14 -3.06 3.55 7.18
CA VAL A 14 -1.80 3.46 6.43
C VAL A 14 -1.00 4.77 6.49
N ALA A 15 -1.65 5.93 6.55
CA ALA A 15 -0.98 7.21 6.77
C ALA A 15 -0.35 7.28 8.17
N GLN A 16 -1.01 6.72 9.19
CA GLN A 16 -0.43 6.57 10.54
C GLN A 16 0.82 5.68 10.50
N ILE A 17 0.74 4.50 9.89
CA ILE A 17 1.89 3.59 9.75
C ILE A 17 3.04 4.30 9.02
N ALA A 18 2.74 4.99 7.89
CA ALA A 18 3.72 5.73 7.11
C ALA A 18 4.48 6.77 7.96
N TYR A 19 3.74 7.56 8.72
CA TYR A 19 4.33 8.58 9.59
C TYR A 19 5.24 7.98 10.67
N HIS A 20 4.79 6.92 11.33
CA HIS A 20 5.58 6.28 12.37
C HIS A 20 6.83 5.61 11.83
N VAL A 21 6.77 4.97 10.66
CA VAL A 21 7.96 4.40 10.00
C VAL A 21 8.92 5.50 9.56
N SER A 22 8.42 6.60 8.99
CA SER A 22 9.30 7.70 8.54
C SER A 22 9.99 8.42 9.70
N THR A 23 9.35 8.50 10.87
CA THR A 23 9.86 9.25 12.04
C THR A 23 10.55 8.37 13.09
N GLY A 24 10.37 7.05 13.06
CA GLY A 24 10.84 6.13 14.09
C GLY A 24 10.09 6.24 15.43
N LYS A 25 8.95 6.93 15.46
CA LYS A 25 8.12 6.99 16.67
C LYS A 25 7.42 5.66 16.90
N ALA A 26 7.36 5.22 18.16
CA ALA A 26 6.67 4.00 18.53
C ALA A 26 5.20 4.01 18.04
N LEU A 27 4.74 2.86 17.52
CA LEU A 27 3.38 2.66 17.04
C LEU A 27 2.70 1.57 17.89
N TRP A 28 1.59 1.89 18.54
CA TRP A 28 0.82 0.98 19.41
C TRP A 28 1.65 0.27 20.50
N GLY A 29 2.68 0.94 21.00
CA GLY A 29 3.59 0.40 22.00
C GLY A 29 4.76 -0.42 21.46
N TYR A 30 4.85 -0.60 20.15
CA TYR A 30 5.97 -1.25 19.48
C TYR A 30 7.01 -0.24 19.03
N GLU A 31 8.29 -0.57 19.21
CA GLU A 31 9.40 0.19 18.64
C GLU A 31 9.36 0.09 17.10
N VAL A 32 9.64 1.21 16.44
CA VAL A 32 9.66 1.30 14.98
C VAL A 32 11.04 1.71 14.51
N HIS A 33 11.66 0.90 13.67
CA HIS A 33 12.90 1.26 12.99
C HIS A 33 12.63 2.28 11.89
N PRO A 34 13.21 3.49 11.96
CA PRO A 34 12.94 4.53 10.97
C PRO A 34 13.52 4.18 9.60
N GLY A 35 12.88 4.71 8.56
CA GLY A 35 13.35 4.63 7.19
C GLY A 35 12.45 5.41 6.25
N THR A 36 12.90 5.58 5.01
CA THR A 36 12.13 6.28 4.00
C THR A 36 10.88 5.50 3.60
N VAL A 37 9.78 6.21 3.43
CA VAL A 37 8.46 5.68 3.07
C VAL A 37 7.98 6.35 1.78
N LEU A 38 7.57 5.53 0.81
CA LEU A 38 6.80 5.99 -0.34
C LEU A 38 5.32 5.63 -0.14
N TYR A 39 4.45 6.63 -0.18
CA TYR A 39 3.00 6.42 -0.13
C TYR A 39 2.35 6.83 -1.46
N LEU A 40 2.00 5.85 -2.27
CA LEU A 40 1.21 6.03 -3.49
C LEU A 40 -0.28 6.14 -3.12
N ALA A 41 -0.75 7.37 -2.92
CA ALA A 41 -2.14 7.69 -2.55
C ALA A 41 -2.98 7.93 -3.81
N LEU A 42 -3.26 6.87 -4.58
CA LEU A 42 -3.77 6.93 -5.95
C LEU A 42 -5.29 7.24 -6.06
N GLU A 43 -5.98 7.36 -4.93
CA GLU A 43 -7.39 7.78 -4.84
C GLU A 43 -7.54 9.13 -4.10
N ASP A 44 -6.43 9.75 -3.72
CA ASP A 44 -6.40 11.02 -3.02
C ASP A 44 -5.75 12.13 -3.87
N ASP A 45 -5.94 13.36 -3.45
CA ASP A 45 -5.19 14.53 -3.90
C ASP A 45 -4.29 15.06 -2.76
N PHE A 46 -3.34 15.91 -3.11
CA PHE A 46 -2.38 16.46 -2.13
C PHE A 46 -3.07 17.27 -1.02
N GLN A 47 -4.16 17.96 -1.30
CA GLN A 47 -4.88 18.76 -0.32
C GLN A 47 -5.53 17.85 0.74
N ARG A 48 -6.12 16.73 0.33
CA ARG A 48 -6.72 15.75 1.26
C ARG A 48 -5.64 15.03 2.08
N ILE A 49 -4.51 14.69 1.47
CA ILE A 49 -3.37 14.11 2.17
C ILE A 49 -2.85 15.09 3.23
N GLN A 50 -2.61 16.34 2.86
CA GLN A 50 -2.15 17.38 3.77
C GLN A 50 -3.13 17.59 4.92
N SER A 51 -4.42 17.69 4.64
CA SER A 51 -5.47 17.86 5.67
C SER A 51 -5.50 16.68 6.64
N ARG A 52 -5.36 15.45 6.14
CA ARG A 52 -5.30 14.24 6.95
C ARG A 52 -4.06 14.22 7.86
N MET A 53 -2.89 14.52 7.32
CA MET A 53 -1.64 14.56 8.07
C MET A 53 -1.67 15.65 9.13
N PHE A 54 -2.20 16.83 8.79
CA PHE A 54 -2.37 17.93 9.73
C PHE A 54 -3.34 17.56 10.88
N MET A 55 -4.46 16.90 10.57
CA MET A 55 -5.44 16.44 11.56
C MET A 55 -4.83 15.46 12.56
N MET A 56 -3.94 14.55 12.09
CA MET A 56 -3.34 13.52 12.94
C MET A 56 -2.11 14.01 13.72
N TYR A 57 -1.31 14.89 13.14
CA TYR A 57 0.04 15.20 13.64
C TYR A 57 0.37 16.68 13.70
N GLY A 58 -0.53 17.56 13.26
CA GLY A 58 -0.24 18.99 13.13
C GLY A 58 0.73 19.28 11.99
N VAL A 59 1.47 20.38 12.11
CA VAL A 59 2.53 20.74 11.15
C VAL A 59 3.80 19.99 11.54
N ASN A 60 4.11 18.95 10.81
CA ASN A 60 5.37 18.23 10.96
C ASN A 60 5.99 18.03 9.58
N ASP A 61 7.21 18.47 9.45
CA ASP A 61 8.03 18.15 8.29
C ASP A 61 8.76 16.83 8.53
N THR A 62 8.84 16.00 7.50
CA THR A 62 9.57 14.74 7.55
C THR A 62 10.16 14.44 6.17
N ASP A 63 11.47 14.53 6.08
CA ASP A 63 12.22 14.30 4.85
C ASP A 63 12.14 12.87 4.32
N ARG A 64 11.61 11.95 5.15
CA ARG A 64 11.53 10.52 4.84
C ARG A 64 10.14 10.03 4.45
N LEU A 65 9.14 10.91 4.35
CA LEU A 65 7.79 10.54 3.94
C LEU A 65 7.42 11.20 2.61
N HIS A 66 7.42 10.41 1.55
CA HIS A 66 7.13 10.86 0.21
C HIS A 66 5.73 10.42 -0.23
N PHE A 67 4.97 11.35 -0.80
CA PHE A 67 3.65 11.08 -1.35
C PHE A 67 3.63 11.25 -2.86
N ALA A 68 2.93 10.33 -3.54
CA ALA A 68 2.58 10.46 -4.94
C ALA A 68 1.11 10.16 -5.15
N THR A 69 0.43 10.97 -5.95
CA THR A 69 -1.00 10.82 -6.28
C THR A 69 -1.23 10.19 -7.66
N ALA A 70 -0.15 9.88 -8.35
CA ALA A 70 -0.17 9.18 -9.63
C ALA A 70 0.98 8.18 -9.70
N ALA A 71 0.73 7.07 -10.37
CA ALA A 71 1.72 6.03 -10.66
C ALA A 71 1.39 5.32 -11.96
N GLY A 72 2.38 4.66 -12.54
CA GLY A 72 2.20 3.72 -13.63
C GLY A 72 1.41 2.48 -13.22
N LYS A 73 1.20 1.57 -14.19
CA LYS A 73 0.63 0.25 -13.94
C LYS A 73 1.72 -0.77 -13.76
N ILE A 74 1.40 -1.86 -13.11
CA ILE A 74 2.36 -2.99 -12.99
C ILE A 74 2.66 -3.53 -14.39
N GLY A 75 3.96 -3.73 -14.68
CA GLY A 75 4.42 -4.07 -16.01
C GLY A 75 4.40 -2.91 -17.03
N ASN A 76 3.93 -1.73 -16.63
CA ASN A 76 3.86 -0.55 -17.48
C ASN A 76 4.17 0.72 -16.67
N GLY A 77 5.44 0.89 -16.33
CA GLY A 77 6.01 2.08 -15.70
C GLY A 77 6.06 2.09 -14.17
N LEU A 78 5.20 1.34 -13.47
CA LEU A 78 5.27 1.27 -12.00
C LEU A 78 6.58 0.63 -11.52
N ASP A 79 6.94 -0.48 -12.14
CA ASP A 79 8.15 -1.24 -11.77
C ASP A 79 9.40 -0.34 -11.83
N GLU A 80 9.54 0.44 -12.91
CA GLU A 80 10.63 1.38 -13.08
C GLU A 80 10.57 2.54 -12.06
N GLN A 81 9.38 3.05 -11.77
CA GLN A 81 9.19 4.10 -10.76
C GLN A 81 9.62 3.62 -9.37
N LEU A 82 9.26 2.41 -8.97
CA LEU A 82 9.65 1.82 -7.70
C LEU A 82 11.16 1.57 -7.61
N GLU A 83 11.78 1.01 -8.68
CA GLU A 83 13.23 0.80 -8.75
C GLU A 83 14.01 2.12 -8.66
N ASN A 84 13.56 3.16 -9.34
CA ASN A 84 14.17 4.49 -9.28
C ASN A 84 14.07 5.07 -7.87
N PHE A 85 12.89 4.98 -7.24
CA PHE A 85 12.69 5.50 -5.89
C PHE A 85 13.62 4.82 -4.87
N VAL A 86 13.71 3.50 -4.87
CA VAL A 86 14.58 2.76 -3.92
C VAL A 86 16.06 3.04 -4.19
N ARG A 87 16.45 3.27 -5.46
CA ARG A 87 17.82 3.65 -5.80
C ARG A 87 18.18 5.05 -5.27
N GLU A 88 17.24 6.00 -5.31
CA GLU A 88 17.40 7.36 -4.78
C GLU A 88 17.31 7.42 -3.26
N HIS A 89 16.57 6.48 -2.65
CA HIS A 89 16.35 6.38 -1.21
C HIS A 89 16.73 4.99 -0.69
N PRO A 90 18.03 4.68 -0.54
CA PRO A 90 18.49 3.34 -0.17
C PRO A 90 18.11 2.92 1.26
N ASP A 91 17.65 3.84 2.10
CA ASP A 91 17.08 3.58 3.43
C ASP A 91 15.56 3.32 3.41
N THR A 92 14.96 3.10 2.22
CA THR A 92 13.53 2.78 2.09
C THR A 92 13.19 1.52 2.88
N ARG A 93 12.11 1.59 3.69
CA ARG A 93 11.60 0.45 4.46
C ARG A 93 10.17 0.08 4.13
N LEU A 94 9.39 1.05 3.62
CA LEU A 94 7.97 0.82 3.38
C LEU A 94 7.53 1.51 2.09
N ILE A 95 6.80 0.77 1.25
CA ILE A 95 6.05 1.32 0.14
C ILE A 95 4.57 1.00 0.37
N ILE A 96 3.72 2.01 0.34
CA ILE A 96 2.27 1.88 0.48
C ILE A 96 1.61 2.14 -0.87
N ILE A 97 0.71 1.26 -1.28
CA ILE A 97 -0.07 1.38 -2.52
C ILE A 97 -1.56 1.45 -2.15
N ASP A 98 -2.14 2.63 -2.19
CA ASP A 98 -3.55 2.90 -1.86
C ASP A 98 -4.29 3.50 -3.08
N THR A 99 -4.97 2.70 -3.88
CA THR A 99 -5.29 1.29 -3.72
C THR A 99 -4.66 0.42 -4.81
N MET A 100 -4.52 -0.86 -4.52
CA MET A 100 -4.03 -1.86 -5.49
C MET A 100 -4.80 -1.83 -6.81
N GLN A 101 -6.10 -1.51 -6.79
CA GLN A 101 -6.93 -1.46 -7.99
C GLN A 101 -6.43 -0.41 -9.00
N LYS A 102 -5.76 0.64 -8.55
CA LYS A 102 -5.27 1.73 -9.41
C LYS A 102 -4.00 1.37 -10.18
N ILE A 103 -3.26 0.37 -9.75
CA ILE A 103 -2.03 -0.07 -10.42
C ILE A 103 -2.25 -1.25 -11.39
N ARG A 104 -3.47 -1.79 -11.47
CA ARG A 104 -3.84 -2.83 -12.44
C ARG A 104 -3.93 -2.25 -13.84
N GLU A 105 -3.54 -3.00 -14.84
CA GLU A 105 -3.83 -2.64 -16.23
C GLU A 105 -5.34 -2.67 -16.48
N VAL A 106 -5.84 -1.65 -17.18
CA VAL A 106 -7.21 -1.59 -17.66
C VAL A 106 -7.22 -2.19 -19.07
N GLY A 107 -7.48 -3.47 -19.20
CA GLY A 107 -7.57 -4.07 -20.51
C GLY A 107 -7.82 -5.58 -20.48
N GLY A 108 -8.99 -6.01 -20.94
CA GLY A 108 -9.33 -7.40 -21.18
C GLY A 108 -10.21 -8.03 -20.10
N GLU A 109 -10.93 -9.04 -20.52
CA GLU A 109 -11.81 -9.86 -19.72
C GLU A 109 -11.12 -10.37 -18.47
N ALA A 110 -11.85 -10.23 -17.40
CA ALA A 110 -11.66 -10.93 -16.16
C ALA A 110 -10.56 -10.38 -15.23
N TYR A 111 -11.02 -9.88 -14.15
CA TYR A 111 -10.44 -10.08 -12.82
C TYR A 111 -10.19 -11.60 -12.62
N SER A 112 -9.10 -12.09 -13.19
CA SER A 112 -8.78 -13.51 -13.10
C SER A 112 -7.85 -13.75 -11.93
N TYR A 113 -7.99 -14.92 -11.33
CA TYR A 113 -7.07 -15.43 -10.31
C TYR A 113 -5.59 -15.28 -10.73
N ALA A 114 -5.29 -15.59 -11.99
CA ALA A 114 -3.93 -15.51 -12.54
C ALA A 114 -3.39 -14.08 -12.55
N SER A 115 -4.22 -13.08 -12.89
CA SER A 115 -3.81 -11.67 -12.91
C SER A 115 -3.52 -11.15 -11.49
N ASP A 116 -4.36 -11.46 -10.51
CA ASP A 116 -4.15 -11.05 -9.12
C ASP A 116 -2.89 -11.70 -8.53
N TYR A 117 -2.69 -12.99 -8.81
CA TYR A 117 -1.52 -13.74 -8.39
C TYR A 117 -0.22 -13.16 -8.98
N GLU A 118 -0.25 -12.82 -10.28
CA GLU A 118 0.91 -12.23 -10.97
C GLU A 118 1.28 -10.85 -10.40
N ILE A 119 0.28 -9.99 -10.15
CA ILE A 119 0.50 -8.64 -9.60
C ILE A 119 1.15 -8.72 -8.21
N ILE A 120 0.58 -9.50 -7.30
CA ILE A 120 1.13 -9.66 -5.96
C ILE A 120 2.49 -10.36 -6.01
N GLY A 121 2.66 -11.34 -6.89
CA GLY A 121 3.93 -12.02 -7.11
C GLY A 121 5.06 -11.06 -7.51
N LYS A 122 4.79 -10.13 -8.44
CA LYS A 122 5.76 -9.10 -8.85
C LYS A 122 6.09 -8.15 -7.69
N LEU A 123 5.08 -7.67 -6.95
CA LEU A 123 5.29 -6.81 -5.79
C LEU A 123 6.08 -7.52 -4.68
N LYS A 124 5.80 -8.81 -4.45
CA LYS A 124 6.56 -9.62 -3.49
C LYS A 124 8.01 -9.81 -3.93
N GLN A 125 8.26 -10.17 -5.17
CA GLN A 125 9.63 -10.29 -5.70
C GLN A 125 10.41 -8.99 -5.55
N PHE A 126 9.77 -7.84 -5.81
CA PHE A 126 10.37 -6.54 -5.59
C PHE A 126 10.67 -6.29 -4.10
N ALA A 127 9.73 -6.59 -3.21
CA ALA A 127 9.89 -6.45 -1.76
C ALA A 127 11.05 -7.30 -1.23
N ASP A 128 11.10 -8.57 -1.65
CA ASP A 128 12.15 -9.52 -1.26
C ASP A 128 13.53 -9.07 -1.79
N LYS A 129 13.62 -8.65 -3.06
CA LYS A 129 14.84 -8.16 -3.69
C LYS A 129 15.48 -7.00 -2.93
N HIS A 130 14.65 -6.07 -2.44
CA HIS A 130 15.11 -4.85 -1.77
C HIS A 130 15.05 -4.93 -0.23
N CYS A 131 14.59 -6.05 0.34
CA CYS A 131 14.39 -6.24 1.78
C CYS A 131 13.51 -5.15 2.40
N ILE A 132 12.41 -4.79 1.73
CA ILE A 132 11.45 -3.76 2.15
C ILE A 132 10.04 -4.34 2.32
N CYS A 133 9.18 -3.62 3.03
CA CYS A 133 7.76 -3.95 3.12
C CYS A 133 6.97 -3.24 2.01
N VAL A 134 6.15 -3.98 1.26
CA VAL A 134 5.14 -3.41 0.34
C VAL A 134 3.76 -3.67 0.92
N LEU A 135 3.08 -2.61 1.36
CA LEU A 135 1.73 -2.66 1.92
C LEU A 135 0.69 -2.20 0.89
N THR A 136 -0.13 -3.12 0.41
CA THR A 136 -1.21 -2.80 -0.53
C THR A 136 -2.54 -2.66 0.20
N VAL A 137 -3.28 -1.58 -0.12
CA VAL A 137 -4.64 -1.37 0.35
C VAL A 137 -5.63 -1.91 -0.68
N HIS A 138 -6.63 -2.64 -0.19
CA HIS A 138 -7.63 -3.27 -1.04
C HIS A 138 -9.05 -3.14 -0.46
N HIS A 139 -10.06 -3.28 -1.32
CA HIS A 139 -11.46 -3.26 -0.90
C HIS A 139 -11.99 -4.68 -0.67
N THR A 140 -12.92 -4.82 0.28
CA THR A 140 -13.69 -6.05 0.44
C THR A 140 -14.89 -6.08 -0.51
N ARG A 141 -15.35 -7.29 -0.85
CA ARG A 141 -16.61 -7.49 -1.58
C ARG A 141 -17.79 -7.15 -0.68
N LYS A 142 -18.90 -6.76 -1.32
CA LYS A 142 -20.16 -6.48 -0.60
C LYS A 142 -20.92 -7.74 -0.20
N GLN A 143 -20.61 -8.89 -0.79
CA GLN A 143 -21.28 -10.15 -0.50
C GLN A 143 -20.72 -10.76 0.79
N PRO A 144 -21.57 -11.18 1.73
CA PRO A 144 -21.14 -11.92 2.91
C PRO A 144 -20.45 -13.23 2.50
N ALA A 145 -19.37 -13.57 3.16
CA ALA A 145 -18.70 -14.85 3.03
C ALA A 145 -18.68 -15.56 4.39
N GLY A 146 -18.53 -16.87 4.40
CA GLY A 146 -18.43 -17.67 5.63
C GLY A 146 -17.17 -17.35 6.43
N ASP A 147 -16.08 -17.04 5.75
CA ASP A 147 -14.83 -16.51 6.31
C ASP A 147 -14.67 -15.04 5.94
N SER A 148 -14.35 -14.20 6.92
CA SER A 148 -14.15 -12.77 6.73
C SER A 148 -13.02 -12.46 5.74
N PHE A 149 -11.98 -13.28 5.64
CA PHE A 149 -10.88 -13.11 4.68
C PHE A 149 -11.32 -13.43 3.24
N GLU A 150 -12.32 -14.28 3.03
CA GLU A 150 -12.91 -14.52 1.70
C GLU A 150 -13.64 -13.27 1.15
N MET A 151 -13.95 -12.30 2.01
CA MET A 151 -14.51 -11.01 1.60
C MET A 151 -13.50 -10.10 0.92
N ILE A 152 -12.20 -10.37 1.01
CA ILE A 152 -11.19 -9.59 0.31
C ILE A 152 -11.46 -9.69 -1.20
N SER A 153 -11.71 -8.52 -1.81
CA SER A 153 -12.11 -8.44 -3.22
C SER A 153 -11.00 -8.96 -4.11
N GLY A 154 -11.33 -9.86 -5.02
CA GLY A 154 -10.35 -10.56 -5.86
C GLY A 154 -10.51 -12.05 -5.69
N THR A 155 -9.45 -12.76 -5.81
CA THR A 155 -9.42 -14.21 -5.71
C THR A 155 -8.61 -14.65 -4.49
N THR A 156 -8.72 -15.90 -4.10
CA THR A 156 -7.86 -16.52 -3.09
C THR A 156 -6.37 -16.43 -3.45
N GLY A 157 -6.05 -16.11 -4.71
CA GLY A 157 -4.68 -15.85 -5.18
C GLY A 157 -4.02 -14.64 -4.53
N LEU A 158 -4.78 -13.60 -4.18
CA LEU A 158 -4.25 -12.44 -3.46
C LEU A 158 -3.70 -12.82 -2.08
N LEU A 159 -4.45 -13.63 -1.34
CA LEU A 159 -4.05 -14.07 0.00
C LEU A 159 -2.90 -15.09 -0.04
N GLY A 160 -2.90 -15.96 -1.06
CA GLY A 160 -1.90 -17.03 -1.18
C GLY A 160 -0.48 -16.53 -1.45
N CYS A 161 -0.31 -15.32 -2.00
CA CYS A 161 1.00 -14.74 -2.29
C CYS A 161 1.48 -13.73 -1.26
N ALA A 162 0.58 -13.22 -0.41
CA ALA A 162 0.93 -12.23 0.60
C ALA A 162 1.50 -12.89 1.85
N ASP A 163 2.55 -12.31 2.44
CA ASP A 163 3.11 -12.77 3.71
C ASP A 163 2.16 -12.52 4.90
N GLY A 164 1.23 -11.59 4.75
CA GLY A 164 0.24 -11.30 5.77
C GLY A 164 -0.91 -10.44 5.26
N SER A 165 -2.05 -10.57 5.93
CA SER A 165 -3.27 -9.84 5.61
C SER A 165 -3.92 -9.31 6.88
N LEU A 166 -4.35 -8.06 6.83
CA LEU A 166 -5.11 -7.37 7.86
C LEU A 166 -6.49 -7.03 7.30
N LEU A 167 -7.52 -7.27 8.09
CA LEU A 167 -8.90 -6.93 7.75
C LEU A 167 -9.45 -5.91 8.74
N MET A 168 -10.04 -4.82 8.20
CA MET A 168 -10.74 -3.79 8.96
C MET A 168 -12.24 -3.89 8.75
#